data_943379fd050f19c3c8b286fe54e7efcf
#
_entry.id   943379fd050f19c3c8b286fe54e7efcf
#
_cell.length_a   1.000
_cell.length_b   1.000
_cell.length_c   1.000
_cell.angle_alpha   90.00
_cell.angle_beta   90.00
_cell.angle_gamma   90.00
#
_symmetry.space_group_name_H-M   'P 1'
#
loop_
_entity.id
_entity.type
_entity.pdbx_description
1 polymer ?
#
loop_
_entity_poly.entity_id
_entity_poly.type
_entity_poly.pdbx_seq_one_letter_code
_entity_poly.pdbx_strand_id
1 'polypeptide(L)'
;NGVKYALAPDMAGMANLFAQGRLAVQLNVGPLVVPLTRQQFTARVLAQPPKLFSHNDQQSVWQAQNAEGSTQGWGGHIGDLALSANANAMFTCISVTGNAVFLSGQNTLQYQCSKAGAVVVEPVRGNAFGHFFHEPAMRAAFEQLIQQAQPHALANEYNRVTQRSLAAESKVTSAIGGVQLSTAFPAGNSLADQLKMVARLIGGRNTL
;
A
#
# COMPACT_ATOMS: atom_id res chain seq x y z
N ASN A 1 30.11 10.32 21.11
CA ASN A 1 29.85 9.05 21.82
C ASN A 1 30.88 7.96 21.51
N GLY A 2 31.84 8.16 20.58
CA GLY A 2 32.87 7.19 20.23
C GLY A 2 32.39 5.90 19.52
N VAL A 3 31.09 5.76 19.26
CA VAL A 3 30.54 4.60 18.56
C VAL A 3 30.76 4.78 17.05
N LYS A 4 31.37 3.80 16.41
CA LYS A 4 31.59 3.79 14.96
C LYS A 4 30.41 3.09 14.29
N TYR A 5 29.90 3.68 13.21
CA TYR A 5 28.85 3.13 12.36
C TYR A 5 29.39 2.92 10.95
N ALA A 6 28.84 1.94 10.25
CA ALA A 6 29.06 1.74 8.84
C ALA A 6 27.71 1.49 8.15
N LEU A 7 27.51 2.11 7.01
CA LEU A 7 26.41 1.77 6.09
C LEU A 7 26.91 0.74 5.07
N ALA A 8 26.00 -0.08 4.56
CA ALA A 8 26.35 -1.03 3.49
C ALA A 8 26.96 -0.27 2.30
N PRO A 9 27.94 -0.88 1.58
CA PRO A 9 28.62 -0.23 0.46
C PRO A 9 27.66 0.32 -0.61
N ASP A 10 26.56 -0.38 -0.86
CA ASP A 10 25.52 0.03 -1.82
C ASP A 10 24.73 1.26 -1.39
N MET A 11 24.88 1.70 -0.13
CA MET A 11 24.21 2.86 0.45
C MET A 11 25.05 4.15 0.37
N ALA A 12 25.94 4.29 -0.59
CA ALA A 12 26.84 5.45 -0.71
C ALA A 12 26.07 6.79 -0.75
N GLY A 13 24.91 6.85 -1.40
CA GLY A 13 24.06 8.05 -1.40
C GLY A 13 23.58 8.44 0.00
N MET A 14 23.18 7.47 0.81
CA MET A 14 22.77 7.69 2.21
C MET A 14 23.97 8.10 3.09
N ALA A 15 25.16 7.49 2.88
CA ALA A 15 26.37 7.86 3.57
C ALA A 15 26.76 9.33 3.30
N ASN A 16 26.62 9.80 2.06
CA ASN A 16 26.84 11.20 1.70
C ASN A 16 25.83 12.14 2.39
N LEU A 17 24.56 11.78 2.47
CA LEU A 17 23.56 12.56 3.18
C LEU A 17 23.86 12.62 4.70
N PHE A 18 24.31 11.52 5.26
CA PHE A 18 24.74 11.47 6.66
C PHE A 18 25.96 12.38 6.91
N ALA A 19 26.98 12.32 6.05
CA ALA A 19 28.16 13.17 6.12
C ALA A 19 27.82 14.67 6.01
N GLN A 20 26.77 15.02 5.27
CA GLN A 20 26.26 16.39 5.12
C GLN A 20 25.34 16.84 6.28
N GLY A 21 25.12 16.00 7.30
CA GLY A 21 24.20 16.30 8.40
C GLY A 21 22.71 16.30 8.00
N ARG A 22 22.36 15.73 6.84
CA ARG A 22 21.00 15.66 6.30
C ARG A 22 20.29 14.33 6.57
N LEU A 23 20.97 13.39 7.17
CA LEU A 23 20.45 12.08 7.53
C LEU A 23 20.91 11.71 8.92
N ALA A 24 20.00 11.18 9.72
CA ALA A 24 20.31 10.57 11.01
C ALA A 24 19.99 9.08 10.97
N VAL A 25 20.78 8.28 11.69
CA VAL A 25 20.52 6.86 11.88
C VAL A 25 19.99 6.64 13.29
N GLN A 26 18.78 6.12 13.39
CA GLN A 26 18.18 5.73 14.66
C GLN A 26 18.24 4.22 14.78
N LEU A 27 18.93 3.74 15.83
CA LEU A 27 19.08 2.32 16.13
C LEU A 27 18.07 1.89 17.19
N ASN A 28 17.91 0.57 17.33
CA ASN A 28 17.05 -0.06 18.34
C ASN A 28 15.57 0.39 18.26
N VAL A 29 15.08 0.59 17.05
CA VAL A 29 13.67 0.85 16.79
C VAL A 29 12.95 -0.46 16.54
N GLY A 30 11.86 -0.71 17.24
CA GLY A 30 11.05 -1.90 17.07
C GLY A 30 9.80 -1.89 17.94
N PRO A 31 8.86 -2.79 17.69
CA PRO A 31 7.70 -2.95 18.54
C PRO A 31 8.12 -3.31 19.97
N LEU A 32 7.53 -2.62 20.94
CA LEU A 32 7.83 -2.80 22.36
C LEU A 32 6.52 -2.72 23.15
N VAL A 33 6.32 -3.64 24.10
CA VAL A 33 5.14 -3.59 25.00
C VAL A 33 5.44 -2.66 26.18
N VAL A 34 6.61 -2.87 26.81
CA VAL A 34 7.13 -2.03 27.88
C VAL A 34 8.66 -1.90 27.76
N PRO A 35 9.27 -0.80 28.18
CA PRO A 35 10.73 -0.69 28.25
C PRO A 35 11.32 -1.80 29.12
N LEU A 36 12.34 -2.48 28.63
CA LEU A 36 12.97 -3.58 29.35
C LEU A 36 14.47 -3.64 29.10
N THR A 37 15.21 -4.12 30.12
CA THR A 37 16.63 -4.42 30.01
C THR A 37 16.87 -5.80 29.44
N ARG A 38 18.10 -6.07 28.99
CA ARG A 38 18.51 -7.41 28.53
C ARG A 38 18.25 -8.49 29.59
N GLN A 39 18.49 -8.19 30.87
CA GLN A 39 18.27 -9.13 31.97
C GLN A 39 16.77 -9.45 32.11
N GLN A 40 15.91 -8.43 32.08
CA GLN A 40 14.44 -8.62 32.14
C GLN A 40 13.92 -9.38 30.92
N PHE A 41 14.47 -9.11 29.73
CA PHE A 41 14.14 -9.86 28.53
C PHE A 41 14.48 -11.36 28.67
N THR A 42 15.72 -11.66 29.12
CA THR A 42 16.17 -13.05 29.29
C THR A 42 15.39 -13.77 30.38
N ALA A 43 15.10 -13.09 31.49
CA ALA A 43 14.32 -13.65 32.60
C ALA A 43 12.80 -13.72 32.32
N ARG A 44 12.31 -13.12 31.21
CA ARG A 44 10.89 -13.07 30.83
C ARG A 44 9.95 -12.55 31.94
N VAL A 45 10.43 -11.61 32.73
CA VAL A 45 9.68 -11.05 33.87
C VAL A 45 8.73 -9.92 33.47
N LEU A 46 8.84 -9.43 32.25
CA LEU A 46 7.99 -8.36 31.69
C LEU A 46 7.36 -8.84 30.37
N ALA A 47 6.23 -8.22 30.01
CA ALA A 47 5.56 -8.50 28.75
C ALA A 47 6.46 -8.20 27.55
N GLN A 48 6.50 -9.10 26.61
CA GLN A 48 7.27 -9.02 25.35
C GLN A 48 6.31 -9.05 24.16
N PRO A 49 6.71 -8.49 23.00
CA PRO A 49 5.94 -8.66 21.79
C PRO A 49 5.68 -10.16 21.51
N PRO A 50 4.49 -10.50 21.00
CA PRO A 50 4.14 -11.90 20.79
C PRO A 50 5.01 -12.52 19.70
N LYS A 51 5.26 -13.82 19.83
CA LYS A 51 5.91 -14.68 18.81
C LYS A 51 7.21 -14.07 18.23
N LEU A 52 8.08 -13.55 19.09
CA LEU A 52 9.41 -13.10 18.69
C LEU A 52 10.14 -14.19 17.89
N PHE A 53 10.90 -13.78 16.87
CA PHE A 53 11.64 -14.62 15.93
C PHE A 53 10.78 -15.37 14.89
N SER A 54 9.46 -15.24 14.90
CA SER A 54 8.60 -15.62 13.77
C SER A 54 8.55 -14.49 12.74
N HIS A 55 8.97 -14.73 11.51
CA HIS A 55 9.04 -13.68 10.48
C HIS A 55 7.66 -13.08 10.16
N ASN A 56 6.66 -13.93 9.96
CA ASN A 56 5.30 -13.46 9.62
C ASN A 56 4.67 -12.69 10.78
N ASP A 57 4.80 -13.21 11.99
CA ASP A 57 4.26 -12.54 13.18
C ASP A 57 4.96 -11.19 13.41
N GLN A 58 6.28 -11.12 13.24
CA GLN A 58 7.01 -9.85 13.39
C GLN A 58 6.62 -8.83 12.32
N GLN A 59 6.40 -9.25 11.07
CA GLN A 59 5.86 -8.35 10.04
C GLN A 59 4.47 -7.84 10.43
N SER A 60 3.61 -8.71 10.96
CA SER A 60 2.28 -8.31 11.43
C SER A 60 2.36 -7.35 12.63
N VAL A 61 3.23 -7.64 13.60
CA VAL A 61 3.43 -6.76 14.77
C VAL A 61 3.88 -5.36 14.35
N TRP A 62 4.78 -5.24 13.36
CA TRP A 62 5.18 -3.94 12.81
C TRP A 62 4.04 -3.18 12.13
N GLN A 63 3.13 -3.87 11.49
CA GLN A 63 2.03 -3.28 10.72
C GLN A 63 0.77 -3.01 11.58
N ALA A 64 0.52 -3.87 12.57
CA ALA A 64 -0.74 -3.91 13.28
C ALA A 64 -0.61 -3.91 14.81
N GLN A 65 0.61 -3.93 15.34
CA GLN A 65 0.91 -4.12 16.78
C GLN A 65 0.39 -5.44 17.37
N ASN A 66 0.01 -6.38 16.52
CA ASN A 66 -0.49 -7.71 16.87
C ASN A 66 0.19 -8.78 16.02
N ALA A 67 0.16 -10.03 16.51
CA ALA A 67 0.61 -11.19 15.76
C ALA A 67 -0.22 -11.41 14.48
N GLU A 68 0.19 -12.38 13.68
CA GLU A 68 -0.53 -12.77 12.46
C GLU A 68 -2.03 -13.01 12.72
N GLY A 69 -2.85 -12.61 11.76
CA GLY A 69 -4.32 -12.66 11.86
C GLY A 69 -4.98 -11.32 12.15
N SER A 70 -4.23 -10.24 12.35
CA SER A 70 -4.78 -8.90 12.43
C SER A 70 -5.45 -8.48 11.12
N THR A 71 -6.61 -7.84 11.26
CA THR A 71 -7.40 -7.31 10.13
C THR A 71 -7.23 -5.80 9.94
N GLN A 72 -6.61 -5.12 10.90
CA GLN A 72 -6.42 -3.68 10.90
C GLN A 72 -4.97 -3.34 11.24
N GLY A 73 -4.44 -2.27 10.62
CA GLY A 73 -3.10 -1.76 10.84
C GLY A 73 -3.09 -0.29 11.25
N TRP A 74 -1.99 0.15 11.85
CA TRP A 74 -1.91 1.52 12.37
C TRP A 74 -1.95 2.59 11.25
N GLY A 75 -1.47 2.28 10.05
CA GLY A 75 -1.63 3.17 8.89
C GLY A 75 -3.09 3.32 8.47
N GLY A 76 -3.88 2.23 8.55
CA GLY A 76 -5.32 2.26 8.31
C GLY A 76 -6.08 3.07 9.37
N HIS A 77 -5.67 3.02 10.65
CA HIS A 77 -6.25 3.88 11.68
C HIS A 77 -5.96 5.37 11.44
N ILE A 78 -4.77 5.71 10.93
CA ILE A 78 -4.51 7.08 10.45
C ILE A 78 -5.44 7.42 9.28
N GLY A 79 -5.65 6.49 8.36
CA GLY A 79 -6.60 6.63 7.27
C GLY A 79 -8.03 6.89 7.75
N ASP A 80 -8.50 6.18 8.78
CA ASP A 80 -9.83 6.41 9.38
C ASP A 80 -10.00 7.87 9.86
N LEU A 81 -8.97 8.45 10.44
CA LEU A 81 -8.98 9.87 10.86
C LEU A 81 -9.00 10.84 9.68
N ALA A 82 -8.43 10.44 8.54
CA ALA A 82 -8.33 11.29 7.36
C ALA A 82 -9.50 11.15 6.38
N LEU A 83 -10.38 10.16 6.56
CA LEU A 83 -11.48 9.87 5.63
C LEU A 83 -12.36 11.09 5.30
N SER A 84 -12.74 11.84 6.33
CA SER A 84 -13.62 13.01 6.17
C SER A 84 -12.92 14.23 5.56
N ALA A 85 -11.60 14.26 5.58
CA ALA A 85 -10.80 15.35 5.02
C ALA A 85 -10.49 15.14 3.53
N ASN A 86 -10.67 13.92 3.00
CA ASN A 86 -10.43 13.60 1.59
C ASN A 86 -11.69 13.78 0.76
N ALA A 87 -11.56 14.46 -0.37
CA ALA A 87 -12.65 14.63 -1.34
C ALA A 87 -13.16 13.28 -1.86
N ASN A 88 -12.29 12.28 -1.94
CA ASN A 88 -12.62 10.93 -2.34
C ASN A 88 -12.03 9.91 -1.35
N ALA A 89 -12.87 9.41 -0.46
CA ALA A 89 -12.50 8.48 0.59
C ALA A 89 -11.83 7.18 0.07
N MET A 90 -12.12 6.76 -1.18
CA MET A 90 -11.55 5.58 -1.80
C MET A 90 -10.01 5.65 -1.91
N PHE A 91 -9.46 6.85 -2.07
CA PHE A 91 -8.01 7.05 -2.25
C PHE A 91 -7.30 7.55 -0.98
N THR A 92 -7.94 7.44 0.18
CA THR A 92 -7.32 7.81 1.46
C THR A 92 -6.12 6.92 1.77
N CYS A 93 -6.22 5.62 1.51
CA CYS A 93 -5.13 4.66 1.66
C CYS A 93 -4.89 3.93 0.35
N ILE A 94 -3.70 4.09 -0.23
CA ILE A 94 -3.34 3.46 -1.50
C ILE A 94 -2.11 2.57 -1.31
N SER A 95 -2.21 1.30 -1.72
CA SER A 95 -1.10 0.36 -1.79
C SER A 95 -0.66 0.13 -3.23
N VAL A 96 0.65 0.13 -3.45
CA VAL A 96 1.27 -0.21 -4.75
C VAL A 96 1.90 -1.60 -4.76
N THR A 97 1.78 -2.34 -3.65
CA THR A 97 2.41 -3.64 -3.44
C THR A 97 1.42 -4.78 -3.16
N GLY A 98 0.14 -4.52 -3.32
CA GLY A 98 -0.92 -5.47 -2.99
C GLY A 98 -1.53 -5.23 -1.60
N ASN A 99 -2.22 -6.25 -1.08
CA ASN A 99 -2.91 -6.15 0.20
C ASN A 99 -1.90 -6.16 1.36
N ALA A 100 -1.95 -5.12 2.20
CA ALA A 100 -1.16 -5.04 3.41
C ALA A 100 -2.06 -4.65 4.60
N VAL A 101 -2.00 -5.41 5.69
CA VAL A 101 -2.77 -5.11 6.91
C VAL A 101 -2.48 -3.69 7.42
N PHE A 102 -1.26 -3.19 7.17
CA PHE A 102 -0.83 -1.84 7.55
C PHE A 102 -1.83 -0.74 7.16
N LEU A 103 -2.41 -0.80 5.94
CA LEU A 103 -3.33 0.22 5.40
C LEU A 103 -4.82 -0.10 5.62
N SER A 104 -5.15 -1.20 6.27
CA SER A 104 -6.53 -1.57 6.57
C SER A 104 -6.97 -0.90 7.86
N GLY A 105 -7.98 -0.04 7.82
CA GLY A 105 -8.59 0.61 8.98
C GLY A 105 -9.87 -0.07 9.43
N GLN A 106 -10.57 0.54 10.36
CA GLN A 106 -11.91 0.13 10.76
C GLN A 106 -12.94 0.48 9.67
N ASN A 107 -12.81 1.66 9.07
CA ASN A 107 -13.69 2.18 8.03
C ASN A 107 -12.94 2.36 6.70
N THR A 108 -11.64 2.59 6.75
CA THR A 108 -10.80 2.78 5.56
C THR A 108 -10.51 1.46 4.89
N LEU A 109 -10.93 1.35 3.63
CA LEU A 109 -10.51 0.29 2.73
C LEU A 109 -9.34 0.79 1.87
N GLN A 110 -8.28 -0.01 1.77
CA GLN A 110 -7.18 0.33 0.89
C GLN A 110 -7.56 0.16 -0.58
N TYR A 111 -7.25 1.14 -1.40
CA TYR A 111 -7.21 0.99 -2.84
C TYR A 111 -5.88 0.33 -3.23
N GLN A 112 -5.93 -0.64 -4.13
CA GLN A 112 -4.73 -1.32 -4.62
C GLN A 112 -4.49 -0.97 -6.08
N CYS A 113 -3.28 -0.54 -6.38
CA CYS A 113 -2.78 -0.45 -7.74
C CYS A 113 -1.45 -1.22 -7.86
N SER A 114 -0.94 -1.32 -9.06
CA SER A 114 0.37 -1.93 -9.31
C SER A 114 1.43 -0.86 -9.59
N LYS A 115 2.69 -1.27 -9.67
CA LYS A 115 3.77 -0.39 -10.15
C LYS A 115 3.55 0.11 -11.59
N ALA A 116 2.66 -0.52 -12.35
CA ALA A 116 2.27 -0.08 -13.69
C ALA A 116 1.09 0.91 -13.69
N GLY A 117 0.35 1.01 -12.58
CA GLY A 117 -0.82 1.86 -12.44
C GLY A 117 -2.03 1.12 -11.91
N ALA A 118 -3.20 1.61 -12.24
CA ALA A 118 -4.46 0.98 -11.87
C ALA A 118 -4.56 -0.46 -12.38
N VAL A 119 -5.18 -1.31 -11.58
CA VAL A 119 -5.48 -2.68 -12.01
C VAL A 119 -6.68 -2.64 -12.95
N VAL A 120 -6.48 -3.13 -14.16
CA VAL A 120 -7.50 -3.13 -15.20
C VAL A 120 -8.50 -4.25 -14.95
N VAL A 121 -9.79 -3.96 -15.11
CA VAL A 121 -10.84 -4.98 -15.16
C VAL A 121 -10.83 -5.57 -16.57
N GLU A 122 -10.11 -6.67 -16.74
CA GLU A 122 -9.75 -7.25 -18.05
C GLU A 122 -10.95 -7.47 -18.98
N PRO A 123 -12.11 -8.01 -18.55
CA PRO A 123 -13.25 -8.20 -19.46
C PRO A 123 -13.83 -6.89 -20.02
N VAL A 124 -13.58 -5.76 -19.35
CA VAL A 124 -14.14 -4.46 -19.77
C VAL A 124 -13.12 -3.61 -20.52
N ARG A 125 -11.89 -3.52 -20.00
CA ARG A 125 -10.86 -2.59 -20.51
C ARG A 125 -9.52 -3.24 -20.81
N GLY A 126 -9.32 -4.51 -20.45
CA GLY A 126 -8.09 -5.23 -20.70
C GLY A 126 -7.99 -5.83 -22.09
N ASN A 127 -6.87 -6.45 -22.34
CA ASN A 127 -6.54 -7.11 -23.61
C ASN A 127 -6.21 -8.61 -23.44
N ALA A 128 -6.32 -9.13 -22.21
CA ALA A 128 -5.87 -10.50 -21.89
C ALA A 128 -6.73 -11.61 -22.50
N PHE A 129 -8.01 -11.35 -22.78
CA PHE A 129 -8.94 -12.35 -23.28
C PHE A 129 -9.10 -12.38 -24.82
N GLY A 130 -8.14 -11.81 -25.54
CA GLY A 130 -8.10 -11.84 -27.00
C GLY A 130 -9.27 -11.12 -27.68
N HIS A 131 -9.58 -11.52 -28.92
CA HIS A 131 -10.55 -10.80 -29.76
C HIS A 131 -12.00 -10.81 -29.23
N PHE A 132 -12.39 -11.80 -28.42
CA PHE A 132 -13.78 -11.94 -27.99
C PHE A 132 -14.30 -10.75 -27.20
N PHE A 133 -13.50 -10.22 -26.26
CA PHE A 133 -13.87 -9.06 -25.46
C PHE A 133 -13.43 -7.71 -26.07
N HIS A 134 -12.78 -7.72 -27.24
CA HIS A 134 -12.46 -6.50 -27.97
C HIS A 134 -13.66 -5.90 -28.71
N GLU A 135 -14.70 -6.70 -28.94
CA GLU A 135 -15.93 -6.21 -29.56
C GLU A 135 -16.65 -5.23 -28.64
N PRO A 136 -16.93 -4.00 -29.11
CA PRO A 136 -17.60 -2.97 -28.27
C PRO A 136 -18.93 -3.44 -27.69
N ALA A 137 -19.69 -4.22 -28.45
CA ALA A 137 -20.97 -4.78 -28.01
C ALA A 137 -20.81 -5.73 -26.81
N MET A 138 -19.78 -6.57 -26.82
CA MET A 138 -19.50 -7.50 -25.71
C MET A 138 -19.08 -6.75 -24.44
N ARG A 139 -18.25 -5.73 -24.57
CA ARG A 139 -17.87 -4.86 -23.43
C ARG A 139 -19.10 -4.16 -22.84
N ALA A 140 -19.93 -3.56 -23.69
CA ALA A 140 -21.16 -2.90 -23.26
C ALA A 140 -22.12 -3.87 -22.56
N ALA A 141 -22.29 -5.09 -23.09
CA ALA A 141 -23.12 -6.11 -22.48
C ALA A 141 -22.57 -6.53 -21.10
N PHE A 142 -21.25 -6.68 -20.96
CA PHE A 142 -20.63 -6.99 -19.68
C PHE A 142 -20.78 -5.84 -18.67
N GLU A 143 -20.59 -4.60 -19.10
CA GLU A 143 -20.81 -3.41 -18.27
C GLU A 143 -22.27 -3.33 -17.79
N GLN A 144 -23.24 -3.66 -18.64
CA GLN A 144 -24.65 -3.74 -18.24
C GLN A 144 -24.89 -4.83 -17.20
N LEU A 145 -24.31 -6.03 -17.38
CA LEU A 145 -24.45 -7.13 -16.43
C LEU A 145 -23.96 -6.77 -15.03
N ILE A 146 -22.80 -6.12 -14.90
CA ILE A 146 -22.24 -5.73 -13.59
C ILE A 146 -22.97 -4.55 -12.97
N GLN A 147 -23.82 -3.83 -13.71
CA GLN A 147 -24.65 -2.76 -13.19
C GLN A 147 -26.02 -3.26 -12.68
N GLN A 148 -26.41 -4.48 -13.01
CA GLN A 148 -27.69 -5.02 -12.59
C GLN A 148 -27.68 -5.38 -11.10
N ALA A 149 -28.74 -4.98 -10.40
CA ALA A 149 -28.96 -5.44 -9.03
C ALA A 149 -29.18 -6.95 -9.01
N GLN A 150 -28.53 -7.63 -8.08
CA GLN A 150 -28.64 -9.06 -7.92
C GLN A 150 -29.41 -9.38 -6.63
N PRO A 151 -30.29 -10.39 -6.64
CA PRO A 151 -31.05 -10.79 -5.44
C PRO A 151 -30.14 -11.42 -4.38
N HIS A 152 -29.05 -12.05 -4.80
CA HIS A 152 -28.08 -12.65 -3.88
C HIS A 152 -27.08 -11.59 -3.39
N ALA A 153 -26.94 -11.46 -2.06
CA ALA A 153 -26.14 -10.42 -1.43
C ALA A 153 -24.67 -10.41 -1.89
N LEU A 154 -24.03 -11.58 -2.00
CA LEU A 154 -22.63 -11.68 -2.46
C LEU A 154 -22.47 -11.31 -3.94
N ALA A 155 -23.44 -11.69 -4.79
CA ALA A 155 -23.41 -11.32 -6.21
C ALA A 155 -23.60 -9.81 -6.38
N ASN A 156 -24.50 -9.21 -5.59
CA ASN A 156 -24.71 -7.77 -5.58
C ASN A 156 -23.46 -7.01 -5.09
N GLU A 157 -22.82 -7.47 -4.04
CA GLU A 157 -21.57 -6.85 -3.55
C GLU A 157 -20.43 -7.03 -4.56
N TYR A 158 -20.32 -8.17 -5.24
CA TYR A 158 -19.36 -8.36 -6.32
C TYR A 158 -19.54 -7.31 -7.42
N ASN A 159 -20.78 -7.08 -7.88
CA ASN A 159 -21.09 -6.04 -8.85
C ASN A 159 -20.69 -4.64 -8.37
N ARG A 160 -20.98 -4.30 -7.10
CA ARG A 160 -20.61 -3.02 -6.50
C ARG A 160 -19.08 -2.83 -6.43
N VAL A 161 -18.34 -3.88 -6.05
CA VAL A 161 -16.87 -3.85 -6.03
C VAL A 161 -16.33 -3.64 -7.45
N THR A 162 -16.87 -4.35 -8.44
CA THR A 162 -16.43 -4.23 -9.83
C THR A 162 -16.71 -2.83 -10.40
N GLN A 163 -17.88 -2.25 -10.13
CA GLN A 163 -18.19 -0.87 -10.52
C GLN A 163 -17.24 0.14 -9.88
N ARG A 164 -16.95 -0.02 -8.59
CA ARG A 164 -15.95 0.83 -7.90
C ARG A 164 -14.56 0.69 -8.53
N SER A 165 -14.16 -0.52 -8.89
CA SER A 165 -12.86 -0.78 -9.53
C SER A 165 -12.75 -0.10 -10.90
N LEU A 166 -13.82 -0.14 -11.73
CA LEU A 166 -13.86 0.54 -13.03
C LEU A 166 -13.77 2.07 -12.88
N ALA A 167 -14.50 2.63 -11.92
CA ALA A 167 -14.46 4.06 -11.65
C ALA A 167 -13.08 4.50 -11.11
N ALA A 168 -12.50 3.71 -10.23
CA ALA A 168 -11.18 3.98 -9.67
C ALA A 168 -10.06 3.88 -10.72
N GLU A 169 -10.12 2.86 -11.59
CA GLU A 169 -9.15 2.67 -12.69
C GLU A 169 -9.08 3.90 -13.58
N SER A 170 -10.21 4.41 -14.02
CA SER A 170 -10.29 5.60 -14.84
C SER A 170 -9.69 6.84 -14.15
N LYS A 171 -10.05 7.07 -12.88
CA LYS A 171 -9.52 8.19 -12.09
C LYS A 171 -8.01 8.11 -11.90
N VAL A 172 -7.49 6.95 -11.48
CA VAL A 172 -6.06 6.77 -11.26
C VAL A 172 -5.28 6.93 -12.56
N THR A 173 -5.75 6.32 -13.65
CA THR A 173 -5.11 6.44 -14.97
C THR A 173 -5.04 7.90 -15.42
N SER A 174 -6.13 8.65 -15.25
CA SER A 174 -6.15 10.10 -15.54
C SER A 174 -5.20 10.88 -14.64
N ALA A 175 -5.24 10.63 -13.33
CA ALA A 175 -4.42 11.34 -12.35
C ALA A 175 -2.92 11.18 -12.59
N ILE A 176 -2.46 9.96 -12.88
CA ILE A 176 -1.03 9.69 -13.12
C ILE A 176 -0.59 10.00 -14.54
N GLY A 177 -1.50 10.08 -15.52
CA GLY A 177 -1.19 10.27 -16.94
C GLY A 177 -0.49 11.58 -17.23
N GLY A 178 -0.87 12.66 -16.55
CA GLY A 178 -0.29 14.01 -16.73
C GLY A 178 0.94 14.30 -15.87
N VAL A 179 1.34 13.39 -14.97
CA VAL A 179 2.42 13.66 -14.01
C VAL A 179 3.79 13.42 -14.65
N GLN A 180 4.59 14.47 -14.71
CA GLN A 180 6.00 14.43 -15.10
C GLN A 180 6.88 14.46 -13.86
N LEU A 181 7.77 13.48 -13.73
CA LEU A 181 8.74 13.39 -12.65
C LEU A 181 10.12 13.84 -13.15
N SER A 182 10.72 14.81 -12.50
CA SER A 182 12.08 15.28 -12.81
C SER A 182 13.16 14.36 -12.26
N THR A 183 12.86 13.58 -11.23
CA THR A 183 13.81 12.63 -10.61
C THR A 183 13.90 11.36 -11.44
N ALA A 184 15.13 10.93 -11.77
CA ALA A 184 15.38 9.65 -12.40
C ALA A 184 15.24 8.51 -11.37
N PHE A 185 14.58 7.43 -11.76
CA PHE A 185 14.46 6.20 -10.96
C PHE A 185 15.28 5.09 -11.63
N PRO A 186 16.06 4.31 -10.87
CA PRO A 186 16.86 3.22 -11.41
C PRO A 186 16.00 2.19 -12.16
N ALA A 187 16.41 1.81 -13.37
CA ALA A 187 15.76 0.75 -14.12
C ALA A 187 16.04 -0.63 -13.50
N GLY A 188 15.09 -1.57 -13.64
CA GLY A 188 15.25 -2.94 -13.15
C GLY A 188 15.24 -3.08 -11.63
N ASN A 189 14.84 -2.04 -10.90
CA ASN A 189 14.73 -2.05 -9.44
C ASN A 189 13.26 -1.97 -9.03
N SER A 190 12.75 -3.07 -8.47
CA SER A 190 11.33 -3.19 -8.10
C SER A 190 10.89 -2.15 -7.06
N LEU A 191 11.73 -1.83 -6.08
CA LEU A 191 11.44 -0.80 -5.09
C LEU A 191 11.38 0.60 -5.73
N ALA A 192 12.33 0.89 -6.64
CA ALA A 192 12.33 2.15 -7.38
C ALA A 192 11.07 2.30 -8.25
N ASP A 193 10.61 1.22 -8.90
CA ASP A 193 9.36 1.22 -9.67
C ASP A 193 8.14 1.52 -8.79
N GLN A 194 8.08 0.94 -7.60
CA GLN A 194 7.01 1.20 -6.61
C GLN A 194 7.05 2.65 -6.13
N LEU A 195 8.21 3.14 -5.73
CA LEU A 195 8.39 4.54 -5.29
C LEU A 195 8.08 5.54 -6.42
N LYS A 196 8.41 5.21 -7.66
CA LYS A 196 8.03 6.00 -8.84
C LYS A 196 6.52 6.10 -8.97
N MET A 197 5.79 5.00 -8.77
CA MET A 197 4.33 5.02 -8.79
C MET A 197 3.76 5.86 -7.64
N VAL A 198 4.29 5.71 -6.43
CA VAL A 198 3.90 6.56 -5.28
C VAL A 198 4.11 8.05 -5.61
N ALA A 199 5.26 8.41 -6.18
CA ALA A 199 5.54 9.79 -6.57
C ALA A 199 4.53 10.32 -7.62
N ARG A 200 4.13 9.49 -8.59
CA ARG A 200 3.10 9.85 -9.58
C ARG A 200 1.72 10.05 -8.92
N LEU A 201 1.33 9.17 -8.01
CA LEU A 201 0.08 9.31 -7.26
C LEU A 201 0.06 10.61 -6.44
N ILE A 202 1.17 10.93 -5.76
CA ILE A 202 1.31 12.19 -5.03
C ILE A 202 1.22 13.40 -5.98
N GLY A 203 1.87 13.32 -7.14
CA GLY A 203 1.80 14.38 -8.16
C GLY A 203 0.39 14.58 -8.71
N GLY A 204 -0.38 13.52 -8.87
CA GLY A 204 -1.76 13.53 -9.36
C GLY A 204 -2.84 13.66 -8.28
N ARG A 205 -2.49 13.87 -7.02
CA ARG A 205 -3.41 13.81 -5.87
C ARG A 205 -4.65 14.71 -5.98
N ASN A 206 -4.52 15.84 -6.67
CA ASN A 206 -5.64 16.80 -6.83
C ASN A 206 -6.72 16.30 -7.80
N THR A 207 -6.45 15.21 -8.54
CA THR A 207 -7.38 14.55 -9.47
C THR A 207 -8.02 13.31 -8.83
N LEU A 208 -7.39 12.73 -7.81
CA LEU A 208 -7.88 11.58 -7.06
C LEU A 208 -8.97 11.99 -6.05
#